data_d659095af04444521136ed49642fd780
#
_entry.id   d659095af04444521136ed49642fd780
#
_cell.length_a   1.000
_cell.length_b   1.000
_cell.length_c   1.000
_cell.angle_alpha   90.00
_cell.angle_beta   90.00
_cell.angle_gamma   90.00
#
_symmetry.space_group_name_H-M   'P 1'
#
loop_
_entity.id
_entity.type
_entity.pdbx_description
1 polymer ?
#
loop_
_entity_poly.entity_id
_entity_poly.type
_entity_poly.pdbx_seq_one_letter_code
_entity_poly.pdbx_strand_id
1 'polypeptide(L)'
;MKAEELIGLQIRLEYQVEGDQLTPFPGSTEQARFIVYRHTDGFARYYRSDLPLEMRQELERLNPELAFEDSGRVVSVLNAHSRNKAFGLFESCFFPDFPQADAYPEVVQDGNRFVVQVDGQPVCWAWSERSNERCAEVAVETLPTFRRRGYSRQAVSALAAAEMERGKVVFYSYELGNLASRELGQSLGVVFFAACAAFD
;
A
#
# COMPACT_ATOMS: atom_id res chain seq x y z
N MET A 1 -0.44 -12.04 12.64
CA MET A 1 0.48 -10.91 12.94
C MET A 1 -0.32 -9.75 13.55
N LYS A 2 0.31 -8.93 14.40
CA LYS A 2 -0.31 -7.71 14.94
C LYS A 2 -0.24 -6.59 13.88
N ALA A 3 -1.14 -5.60 13.98
CA ALA A 3 -1.18 -4.48 13.05
C ALA A 3 0.15 -3.71 13.00
N GLU A 4 0.79 -3.46 14.15
CA GLU A 4 2.09 -2.79 14.23
C GLU A 4 3.20 -3.53 13.48
N GLU A 5 3.20 -4.88 13.52
CA GLU A 5 4.18 -5.67 12.77
C GLU A 5 3.96 -5.55 11.26
N LEU A 6 2.69 -5.56 10.83
CA LEU A 6 2.31 -5.38 9.43
C LEU A 6 2.68 -3.97 8.93
N ILE A 7 2.38 -2.93 9.71
CA ILE A 7 2.79 -1.55 9.41
C ILE A 7 4.31 -1.48 9.27
N GLY A 8 5.06 -2.07 10.23
CA GLY A 8 6.51 -2.09 10.20
C GLY A 8 7.12 -2.83 9.01
N LEU A 9 6.44 -3.83 8.45
CA LEU A 9 6.84 -4.49 7.21
C LEU A 9 6.51 -3.63 5.99
N GLN A 10 5.27 -3.11 5.91
CA GLN A 10 4.80 -2.34 4.76
C GLN A 10 5.60 -1.06 4.55
N ILE A 11 5.83 -0.28 5.61
CA ILE A 11 6.57 0.99 5.50
C ILE A 11 8.00 0.79 4.98
N ARG A 12 8.61 -0.38 5.25
CA ARG A 12 9.95 -0.74 4.74
C ARG A 12 9.97 -1.17 3.27
N LEU A 13 8.84 -1.20 2.58
CA LEU A 13 8.81 -1.31 1.12
C LEU A 13 9.16 0.02 0.44
N GLU A 14 8.95 1.12 1.13
CA GLU A 14 9.07 2.48 0.57
C GLU A 14 10.25 3.26 1.16
N TYR A 15 10.63 2.96 2.42
CA TYR A 15 11.61 3.73 3.18
C TYR A 15 12.60 2.83 3.93
N GLN A 16 13.80 3.36 4.13
CA GLN A 16 14.65 2.93 5.23
C GLN A 16 14.07 3.52 6.53
N VAL A 17 13.86 2.66 7.53
CA VAL A 17 13.18 3.05 8.78
C VAL A 17 14.10 2.83 9.96
N GLU A 18 14.38 3.91 10.70
CA GLU A 18 15.10 3.90 11.97
C GLU A 18 14.23 4.54 13.06
N GLY A 19 13.70 3.70 13.96
CA GLY A 19 12.67 4.12 14.90
C GLY A 19 11.40 4.56 14.15
N ASP A 20 11.06 5.83 14.29
CA ASP A 20 9.95 6.49 13.57
C ASP A 20 10.42 7.42 12.43
N GLN A 21 11.72 7.40 12.11
CA GLN A 21 12.29 8.20 11.04
C GLN A 21 12.28 7.44 9.71
N LEU A 22 11.92 8.16 8.64
CA LEU A 22 11.88 7.68 7.28
C LEU A 22 12.98 8.32 6.45
N THR A 23 13.75 7.49 5.75
CA THR A 23 14.68 7.95 4.72
C THR A 23 14.29 7.27 3.40
N PRO A 24 13.87 8.03 2.37
CA PRO A 24 13.56 7.44 1.07
C PRO A 24 14.74 6.67 0.51
N PHE A 25 14.48 5.58 -0.21
CA PHE A 25 15.54 4.87 -0.93
C PHE A 25 16.14 5.76 -2.03
N PRO A 26 17.44 5.62 -2.34
CA PRO A 26 18.07 6.35 -3.44
C PRO A 26 17.30 6.14 -4.76
N GLY A 27 16.89 7.24 -5.40
CA GLY A 27 16.12 7.21 -6.65
C GLY A 27 14.63 6.91 -6.49
N SER A 28 14.12 6.77 -5.26
CA SER A 28 12.69 6.63 -5.00
C SER A 28 11.91 7.90 -5.39
N THR A 29 10.70 7.70 -5.88
CA THR A 29 9.70 8.77 -6.10
C THR A 29 8.85 9.04 -4.86
N GLU A 30 9.01 8.27 -3.79
CA GLU A 30 8.28 8.45 -2.54
C GLU A 30 8.70 9.75 -1.85
N GLN A 31 7.73 10.59 -1.57
CA GLN A 31 7.97 11.94 -1.07
C GLN A 31 7.26 12.26 0.25
N ALA A 32 6.52 11.31 0.82
CA ALA A 32 5.80 11.58 2.04
C ALA A 32 6.74 12.04 3.16
N ARG A 33 6.40 13.19 3.74
CA ARG A 33 7.14 13.83 4.83
C ARG A 33 6.65 13.40 6.20
N PHE A 34 5.37 13.03 6.25
CA PHE A 34 4.70 12.55 7.45
C PHE A 34 3.68 11.48 7.08
N ILE A 35 3.72 10.35 7.79
CA ILE A 35 2.78 9.24 7.59
C ILE A 35 2.18 8.87 8.94
N VAL A 36 0.86 8.73 8.97
CA VAL A 36 0.11 8.25 10.13
C VAL A 36 -0.65 7.00 9.74
N TYR A 37 -0.45 5.95 10.51
CA TYR A 37 -1.30 4.76 10.47
C TYR A 37 -2.24 4.76 11.66
N ARG A 38 -3.54 4.50 11.40
CA ARG A 38 -4.55 4.25 12.42
C ARG A 38 -4.91 2.77 12.37
N HIS A 39 -4.78 2.07 13.48
CA HIS A 39 -5.08 0.65 13.62
C HIS A 39 -5.86 0.38 14.91
N THR A 40 -6.26 -0.88 15.16
CA THR A 40 -7.13 -1.25 16.29
C THR A 40 -6.59 -0.85 17.67
N ASP A 41 -5.27 -0.83 17.83
CA ASP A 41 -4.61 -0.60 19.12
C ASP A 41 -4.10 0.85 19.27
N GLY A 42 -4.30 1.72 18.25
CA GLY A 42 -3.88 3.11 18.30
C GLY A 42 -3.32 3.64 17.00
N PHE A 43 -2.21 4.37 17.08
CA PHE A 43 -1.59 5.06 15.95
C PHE A 43 -0.09 4.78 15.89
N ALA A 44 0.43 4.61 14.67
CA ALA A 44 1.86 4.69 14.37
C ALA A 44 2.13 5.95 13.55
N ARG A 45 3.16 6.71 13.89
CA ARG A 45 3.55 7.94 13.20
C ARG A 45 4.98 7.83 12.73
N TYR A 46 5.21 8.26 11.50
CA TYR A 46 6.54 8.25 10.88
C TYR A 46 6.84 9.61 10.26
N TYR A 47 8.07 10.05 10.41
CA TYR A 47 8.53 11.38 10.04
C TYR A 47 9.73 11.27 9.12
N ARG A 48 9.72 11.98 8.00
CA ARG A 48 10.90 12.02 7.14
C ARG A 48 12.10 12.63 7.88
N SER A 49 13.26 12.02 7.74
CA SER A 49 14.47 12.35 8.50
C SER A 49 14.98 13.78 8.29
N ASP A 50 14.59 14.44 7.19
CA ASP A 50 14.94 15.83 6.85
C ASP A 50 13.91 16.86 7.34
N LEU A 51 12.85 16.43 8.07
CA LEU A 51 11.90 17.38 8.64
C LEU A 51 12.59 18.27 9.68
N PRO A 52 12.37 19.62 9.63
CA PRO A 52 12.82 20.52 10.68
C PRO A 52 12.30 20.09 12.06
N LEU A 53 13.14 20.17 13.07
CA LEU A 53 12.80 19.72 14.43
C LEU A 53 11.53 20.42 14.98
N GLU A 54 11.38 21.71 14.74
CA GLU A 54 10.20 22.47 15.17
C GLU A 54 8.91 21.94 14.53
N MET A 55 8.94 21.66 13.23
CA MET A 55 7.80 21.09 12.50
C MET A 55 7.45 19.71 13.04
N ARG A 56 8.45 18.85 13.25
CA ARG A 56 8.25 17.54 13.87
C ARG A 56 7.57 17.66 15.24
N GLN A 57 8.07 18.55 16.11
CA GLN A 57 7.47 18.78 17.42
C GLN A 57 6.02 19.28 17.35
N GLU A 58 5.69 20.10 16.37
CA GLU A 58 4.30 20.53 16.13
C GLU A 58 3.41 19.37 15.73
N LEU A 59 3.87 18.52 14.78
CA LEU A 59 3.14 17.32 14.36
C LEU A 59 2.96 16.31 15.50
N GLU A 60 3.96 16.16 16.37
CA GLU A 60 3.89 15.29 17.56
C GLU A 60 2.81 15.74 18.57
N ARG A 61 2.58 17.06 18.68
CA ARG A 61 1.55 17.64 19.58
C ARG A 61 0.14 17.52 19.02
N LEU A 62 -0.02 17.33 17.71
CA LEU A 62 -1.33 17.16 17.12
C LEU A 62 -1.96 15.82 17.55
N ASN A 63 -3.28 15.82 17.76
CA ASN A 63 -4.01 14.57 17.84
C ASN A 63 -3.89 13.85 16.50
N PRO A 64 -3.37 12.60 16.46
CA PRO A 64 -3.18 11.87 15.21
C PRO A 64 -4.48 11.60 14.44
N GLU A 65 -5.63 11.62 15.10
CA GLU A 65 -6.94 11.50 14.44
C GLU A 65 -7.19 12.60 13.41
N LEU A 66 -6.59 13.80 13.62
CA LEU A 66 -6.70 14.90 12.67
C LEU A 66 -6.14 14.59 11.29
N ALA A 67 -5.21 13.62 11.17
CA ALA A 67 -4.74 13.17 9.87
C ALA A 67 -5.86 12.58 9.00
N PHE A 68 -6.91 12.07 9.63
CA PHE A 68 -8.05 11.43 8.96
C PHE A 68 -9.32 12.29 8.95
N GLU A 69 -9.56 13.07 9.99
CA GLU A 69 -10.78 13.87 10.16
C GLU A 69 -10.65 15.32 9.69
N ASP A 70 -9.47 15.92 9.88
CA ASP A 70 -9.18 17.32 9.52
C ASP A 70 -7.72 17.44 9.04
N SER A 71 -7.40 16.80 7.92
CA SER A 71 -6.07 16.79 7.30
C SER A 71 -5.52 18.20 7.03
N GLY A 72 -6.40 19.21 6.90
CA GLY A 72 -6.00 20.60 6.70
C GLY A 72 -5.11 21.15 7.82
N ARG A 73 -5.27 20.68 9.05
CA ARG A 73 -4.40 21.07 10.18
C ARG A 73 -2.98 20.51 10.03
N VAL A 74 -2.85 19.24 9.62
CA VAL A 74 -1.55 18.63 9.35
C VAL A 74 -0.87 19.33 8.17
N VAL A 75 -1.62 19.55 7.09
CA VAL A 75 -1.14 20.30 5.91
C VAL A 75 -0.69 21.70 6.28
N SER A 76 -1.36 22.40 7.20
CA SER A 76 -0.96 23.73 7.63
C SER A 76 0.40 23.75 8.33
N VAL A 77 0.69 22.76 9.15
CA VAL A 77 2.01 22.62 9.80
C VAL A 77 3.08 22.34 8.74
N LEU A 78 2.84 21.42 7.84
CA LEU A 78 3.80 21.05 6.78
C LEU A 78 4.04 22.19 5.79
N ASN A 79 3.03 23.02 5.51
CA ASN A 79 3.12 24.17 4.60
C ASN A 79 3.76 25.43 5.21
N ALA A 80 3.98 25.48 6.52
CA ALA A 80 4.63 26.63 7.15
C ALA A 80 6.04 26.91 6.56
N HIS A 81 6.68 25.91 5.95
CA HIS A 81 8.02 26.01 5.37
C HIS A 81 8.14 25.53 3.92
N SER A 82 7.10 24.92 3.36
CA SER A 82 7.05 24.53 1.94
C SER A 82 5.62 24.27 1.51
N ARG A 83 5.28 24.49 0.25
CA ARG A 83 3.93 24.15 -0.25
C ARG A 83 3.82 22.64 -0.41
N ASN A 84 3.03 22.04 0.44
CA ASN A 84 2.65 20.65 0.32
C ASN A 84 1.70 20.47 -0.87
N LYS A 85 1.91 19.46 -1.68
CA LYS A 85 1.19 19.30 -2.95
C LYS A 85 0.18 18.17 -2.93
N ALA A 86 0.35 17.20 -2.08
CA ALA A 86 -0.53 16.04 -2.04
C ALA A 86 -0.66 15.48 -0.63
N PHE A 87 -1.83 14.96 -0.34
CA PHE A 87 -2.01 14.00 0.72
C PHE A 87 -2.90 12.88 0.20
N GLY A 88 -2.68 11.66 0.66
CA GLY A 88 -3.48 10.50 0.30
C GLY A 88 -3.99 9.77 1.53
N LEU A 89 -5.20 9.24 1.43
CA LEU A 89 -5.79 8.33 2.41
C LEU A 89 -5.92 6.95 1.79
N PHE A 90 -5.42 5.93 2.48
CA PHE A 90 -5.39 4.57 2.00
C PHE A 90 -5.95 3.60 3.04
N GLU A 91 -6.51 2.50 2.58
CA GLU A 91 -6.75 1.31 3.38
C GLU A 91 -5.65 0.29 3.09
N SER A 92 -4.94 -0.14 4.14
CA SER A 92 -3.88 -1.13 4.07
C SER A 92 -4.41 -2.50 4.50
N CYS A 93 -4.28 -3.47 3.59
CA CYS A 93 -4.74 -4.83 3.75
C CYS A 93 -3.60 -5.82 3.48
N PHE A 94 -3.75 -7.05 3.93
CA PHE A 94 -2.80 -8.13 3.64
C PHE A 94 -3.55 -9.44 3.36
N PHE A 95 -2.88 -10.38 2.72
CA PHE A 95 -3.38 -11.74 2.54
C PHE A 95 -3.08 -12.54 3.80
N PRO A 96 -4.10 -12.98 4.58
CA PRO A 96 -3.90 -13.77 5.79
C PRO A 96 -3.49 -15.21 5.48
N ASP A 97 -4.01 -15.74 4.37
CA ASP A 97 -3.84 -17.10 3.88
C ASP A 97 -3.57 -17.09 2.38
N PHE A 98 -3.09 -18.22 1.85
CA PHE A 98 -2.98 -18.42 0.41
C PHE A 98 -4.33 -18.13 -0.25
N PRO A 99 -4.37 -17.26 -1.27
CA PRO A 99 -5.60 -17.05 -1.99
C PRO A 99 -6.04 -18.38 -2.61
N GLN A 100 -7.34 -18.67 -2.57
CA GLN A 100 -7.87 -19.85 -3.25
C GLN A 100 -7.57 -19.71 -4.75
N ALA A 101 -6.52 -20.39 -5.18
CA ALA A 101 -6.21 -20.55 -6.58
C ALA A 101 -7.16 -21.63 -7.13
N ASP A 102 -8.30 -21.19 -7.65
CA ASP A 102 -8.87 -21.94 -8.75
C ASP A 102 -7.79 -22.02 -9.82
N ALA A 103 -7.55 -23.17 -10.41
CA ALA A 103 -6.62 -23.26 -11.52
C ALA A 103 -7.10 -22.31 -12.61
N TYR A 104 -6.39 -21.19 -12.77
CA TYR A 104 -6.69 -20.21 -13.81
C TYR A 104 -5.80 -20.51 -15.04
N PRO A 105 -6.24 -21.35 -16.00
CA PRO A 105 -5.41 -21.74 -17.13
C PRO A 105 -5.04 -20.57 -18.05
N GLU A 106 -5.70 -19.46 -17.88
CA GLU A 106 -5.50 -18.23 -18.66
C GLU A 106 -4.43 -17.30 -18.06
N VAL A 107 -3.92 -17.59 -16.83
CA VAL A 107 -2.87 -16.79 -16.22
C VAL A 107 -1.50 -17.35 -16.59
N VAL A 108 -0.71 -16.55 -17.26
CA VAL A 108 0.67 -16.88 -17.61
C VAL A 108 1.64 -15.96 -16.85
N GLN A 109 2.79 -16.48 -16.45
CA GLN A 109 3.85 -15.66 -15.90
C GLN A 109 4.72 -15.13 -17.04
N ASP A 110 4.84 -13.81 -17.12
CA ASP A 110 5.70 -13.10 -18.07
C ASP A 110 6.68 -12.21 -17.27
N GLY A 111 7.89 -12.70 -17.13
CA GLY A 111 8.91 -12.07 -16.27
C GLY A 111 8.45 -12.00 -14.80
N ASN A 112 8.30 -10.77 -14.30
CA ASN A 112 7.82 -10.49 -12.94
C ASN A 112 6.31 -10.19 -12.88
N ARG A 113 5.57 -10.38 -13.97
CA ARG A 113 4.14 -10.13 -14.07
C ARG A 113 3.36 -11.43 -14.21
N PHE A 114 2.15 -11.42 -13.66
CA PHE A 114 1.14 -12.44 -13.89
C PHE A 114 0.09 -11.83 -14.81
N VAL A 115 -0.09 -12.45 -15.98
CA VAL A 115 -0.85 -11.88 -17.09
C VAL A 115 -2.02 -12.78 -17.43
N VAL A 116 -3.23 -12.24 -17.45
CA VAL A 116 -4.40 -12.92 -18.00
C VAL A 116 -4.47 -12.63 -19.49
N GLN A 117 -4.62 -13.69 -20.30
CA GLN A 117 -4.78 -13.61 -21.74
C GLN A 117 -6.18 -14.08 -22.14
N VAL A 118 -6.79 -13.38 -23.10
CA VAL A 118 -8.05 -13.75 -23.74
C VAL A 118 -7.81 -13.79 -25.24
N ASP A 119 -8.07 -14.92 -25.87
CA ASP A 119 -7.79 -15.15 -27.30
C ASP A 119 -6.35 -14.81 -27.70
N GLY A 120 -5.39 -15.12 -26.80
CA GLY A 120 -3.97 -14.85 -26.98
C GLY A 120 -3.55 -13.39 -26.78
N GLN A 121 -4.48 -12.51 -26.38
CA GLN A 121 -4.19 -11.10 -26.10
C GLN A 121 -4.10 -10.85 -24.59
N PRO A 122 -3.06 -10.18 -24.08
CA PRO A 122 -2.97 -9.80 -22.68
C PRO A 122 -4.01 -8.72 -22.37
N VAL A 123 -4.81 -8.95 -21.32
CA VAL A 123 -5.92 -8.05 -20.93
C VAL A 123 -5.85 -7.57 -19.48
N CYS A 124 -5.08 -8.26 -18.65
CA CYS A 124 -4.87 -7.89 -17.24
C CYS A 124 -3.47 -8.29 -16.79
N TRP A 125 -2.85 -7.45 -15.99
CA TRP A 125 -1.50 -7.65 -15.42
C TRP A 125 -1.53 -7.43 -13.93
N ALA A 126 -0.88 -8.32 -13.16
CA ALA A 126 -0.54 -8.10 -11.76
C ALA A 126 0.97 -8.21 -11.57
N TRP A 127 1.55 -7.35 -10.73
CA TRP A 127 2.97 -7.35 -10.42
C TRP A 127 3.22 -6.88 -8.99
N SER A 128 4.42 -7.17 -8.46
CA SER A 128 4.86 -6.58 -7.21
C SER A 128 5.34 -5.16 -7.48
N GLU A 129 4.55 -4.16 -7.09
CA GLU A 129 4.89 -2.74 -7.23
C GLU A 129 6.13 -2.40 -6.41
N ARG A 130 6.16 -2.94 -5.19
CA ARG A 130 7.27 -2.86 -4.26
C ARG A 130 7.51 -4.24 -3.67
N SER A 131 8.77 -4.61 -3.51
CA SER A 131 9.11 -5.92 -2.96
C SER A 131 10.50 -5.91 -2.33
N ASN A 132 10.63 -6.63 -1.23
CA ASN A 132 11.90 -6.96 -0.59
C ASN A 132 11.91 -8.45 -0.21
N GLU A 133 12.87 -8.90 0.59
CA GLU A 133 13.01 -10.30 0.99
C GLU A 133 11.82 -10.79 1.86
N ARG A 134 11.14 -9.89 2.58
CA ARG A 134 10.13 -10.24 3.59
C ARG A 134 8.70 -9.98 3.16
N CYS A 135 8.48 -9.06 2.25
CA CYS A 135 7.13 -8.65 1.85
C CYS A 135 7.09 -8.12 0.42
N ALA A 136 5.88 -8.08 -0.12
CA ALA A 136 5.57 -7.52 -1.43
C ALA A 136 4.23 -6.78 -1.39
N GLU A 137 4.08 -5.73 -2.17
CA GLU A 137 2.83 -5.02 -2.39
C GLU A 137 2.36 -5.20 -3.82
N VAL A 138 1.11 -5.58 -3.98
CA VAL A 138 0.53 -5.93 -5.28
C VAL A 138 -0.01 -4.70 -5.98
N ALA A 139 0.31 -4.55 -7.27
CA ALA A 139 -0.40 -3.70 -8.20
C ALA A 139 -1.09 -4.52 -9.28
N VAL A 140 -2.18 -3.99 -9.82
CA VAL A 140 -2.95 -4.64 -10.87
C VAL A 140 -3.55 -3.63 -11.84
N GLU A 141 -3.51 -3.96 -13.11
CA GLU A 141 -4.15 -3.19 -14.17
C GLU A 141 -4.95 -4.11 -15.08
N THR A 142 -6.16 -3.66 -15.46
CA THR A 142 -7.00 -4.36 -16.44
C THR A 142 -7.48 -3.38 -17.49
N LEU A 143 -7.38 -3.77 -18.75
CA LEU A 143 -7.87 -2.97 -19.87
C LEU A 143 -9.36 -2.60 -19.66
N PRO A 144 -9.78 -1.36 -19.94
CA PRO A 144 -11.14 -0.88 -19.66
C PRO A 144 -12.24 -1.78 -20.18
N THR A 145 -12.11 -2.29 -21.39
CA THR A 145 -13.09 -3.16 -22.05
C THR A 145 -13.20 -4.57 -21.46
N PHE A 146 -12.22 -4.95 -20.61
CA PHE A 146 -12.15 -6.26 -19.98
C PHE A 146 -12.40 -6.22 -18.46
N ARG A 147 -12.73 -5.05 -17.93
CA ARG A 147 -13.05 -4.89 -16.49
C ARG A 147 -14.35 -5.62 -16.12
N ARG A 148 -14.50 -5.92 -14.81
CA ARG A 148 -15.70 -6.57 -14.23
C ARG A 148 -15.93 -8.00 -14.71
N ARG A 149 -14.88 -8.68 -15.18
CA ARG A 149 -14.92 -10.09 -15.67
C ARG A 149 -14.11 -11.05 -14.77
N GLY A 150 -13.61 -10.58 -13.61
CA GLY A 150 -12.84 -11.39 -12.68
C GLY A 150 -11.33 -11.52 -12.99
N TYR A 151 -10.85 -10.95 -14.09
CA TYR A 151 -9.44 -11.09 -14.50
C TYR A 151 -8.44 -10.51 -13.50
N SER A 152 -8.76 -9.36 -12.87
CA SER A 152 -7.91 -8.80 -11.80
C SER A 152 -7.77 -9.77 -10.63
N ARG A 153 -8.85 -10.45 -10.22
CA ARG A 153 -8.82 -11.43 -9.15
C ARG A 153 -7.90 -12.60 -9.51
N GLN A 154 -7.99 -13.10 -10.74
CA GLN A 154 -7.14 -14.20 -11.21
C GLN A 154 -5.66 -13.83 -11.19
N ALA A 155 -5.28 -12.70 -11.81
CA ALA A 155 -3.90 -12.26 -11.89
C ALA A 155 -3.31 -11.98 -10.49
N VAL A 156 -4.07 -11.29 -9.61
CA VAL A 156 -3.62 -10.96 -8.24
C VAL A 156 -3.50 -12.21 -7.38
N SER A 157 -4.45 -13.16 -7.48
CA SER A 157 -4.36 -14.42 -6.72
C SER A 157 -3.13 -15.23 -7.12
N ALA A 158 -2.81 -15.31 -8.41
CA ALA A 158 -1.63 -16.01 -8.89
C ALA A 158 -0.32 -15.35 -8.41
N LEU A 159 -0.23 -14.01 -8.48
CA LEU A 159 0.91 -13.26 -7.96
C LEU A 159 1.05 -13.44 -6.44
N ALA A 160 -0.04 -13.27 -5.70
CA ALA A 160 -0.01 -13.36 -4.24
C ALA A 160 0.42 -14.77 -3.79
N ALA A 161 -0.11 -15.83 -4.42
CA ALA A 161 0.32 -17.19 -4.15
C ALA A 161 1.83 -17.38 -4.38
N ALA A 162 2.34 -16.91 -5.52
CA ALA A 162 3.76 -17.03 -5.85
C ALA A 162 4.68 -16.27 -4.87
N GLU A 163 4.28 -15.08 -4.40
CA GLU A 163 5.06 -14.33 -3.42
C GLU A 163 4.98 -14.97 -2.02
N MET A 164 3.81 -15.51 -1.63
CA MET A 164 3.64 -16.24 -0.38
C MET A 164 4.41 -17.57 -0.36
N GLU A 165 4.52 -18.28 -1.49
CA GLU A 165 5.38 -19.48 -1.64
C GLU A 165 6.85 -19.15 -1.40
N ARG A 166 7.28 -17.91 -1.65
CA ARG A 166 8.61 -17.39 -1.32
C ARG A 166 8.76 -16.98 0.14
N GLY A 167 7.73 -17.19 0.97
CA GLY A 167 7.71 -16.85 2.39
C GLY A 167 7.44 -15.38 2.69
N LYS A 168 6.93 -14.61 1.73
CA LYS A 168 6.64 -13.19 1.92
C LYS A 168 5.25 -12.93 2.48
N VAL A 169 5.14 -11.85 3.24
CA VAL A 169 3.85 -11.21 3.54
C VAL A 169 3.42 -10.39 2.32
N VAL A 170 2.20 -10.60 1.86
CA VAL A 170 1.70 -9.90 0.66
C VAL A 170 0.66 -8.86 1.07
N PHE A 171 0.91 -7.61 0.68
CA PHE A 171 0.04 -6.47 0.92
C PHE A 171 -0.79 -6.13 -0.30
N TYR A 172 -1.97 -5.58 -0.03
CA TYR A 172 -2.88 -5.00 -1.01
C TYR A 172 -3.48 -3.73 -0.44
N SER A 173 -3.01 -2.58 -0.91
CA SER A 173 -3.49 -1.28 -0.45
C SER A 173 -4.25 -0.56 -1.56
N TYR A 174 -5.17 0.29 -1.17
CA TYR A 174 -5.92 1.10 -2.12
C TYR A 174 -6.31 2.45 -1.51
N GLU A 175 -6.40 3.44 -2.37
CA GLU A 175 -6.83 4.78 -1.99
C GLU A 175 -8.27 4.76 -1.49
N LEU A 176 -8.53 5.48 -0.41
CA LEU A 176 -9.87 5.64 0.15
C LEU A 176 -10.76 6.32 -0.90
N GLY A 177 -11.84 5.64 -1.29
CA GLY A 177 -12.72 6.08 -2.38
C GLY A 177 -12.52 5.31 -3.68
N ASN A 178 -11.44 4.54 -3.85
CA ASN A 178 -11.30 3.61 -4.97
C ASN A 178 -12.17 2.36 -4.75
N LEU A 179 -13.47 2.49 -5.04
CA LEU A 179 -14.46 1.42 -4.82
C LEU A 179 -14.12 0.14 -5.60
N ALA A 180 -13.56 0.27 -6.79
CA ALA A 180 -13.20 -0.90 -7.62
C ALA A 180 -12.08 -1.73 -6.96
N SER A 181 -11.05 -1.07 -6.42
CA SER A 181 -9.98 -1.76 -5.68
C SER A 181 -10.47 -2.33 -4.36
N ARG A 182 -11.37 -1.63 -3.67
CA ARG A 182 -11.99 -2.14 -2.44
C ARG A 182 -12.80 -3.42 -2.70
N GLU A 183 -13.65 -3.43 -3.74
CA GLU A 183 -14.42 -4.61 -4.13
C GLU A 183 -13.51 -5.78 -4.53
N LEU A 184 -12.42 -5.48 -5.25
CA LEU A 184 -11.41 -6.49 -5.58
C LEU A 184 -10.77 -7.06 -4.32
N GLY A 185 -10.32 -6.23 -3.38
CA GLY A 185 -9.75 -6.67 -2.10
C GLY A 185 -10.69 -7.57 -1.32
N GLN A 186 -11.98 -7.20 -1.23
CA GLN A 186 -13.00 -8.04 -0.60
C GLN A 186 -13.14 -9.40 -1.31
N SER A 187 -13.14 -9.43 -2.64
CA SER A 187 -13.23 -10.66 -3.42
C SER A 187 -12.00 -11.56 -3.29
N LEU A 188 -10.84 -10.98 -2.97
CA LEU A 188 -9.57 -11.67 -2.73
C LEU A 188 -9.45 -12.21 -1.29
N GLY A 189 -10.34 -11.80 -0.39
CA GLY A 189 -10.28 -12.20 1.02
C GLY A 189 -9.15 -11.53 1.81
N VAL A 190 -8.65 -10.39 1.36
CA VAL A 190 -7.64 -9.64 2.12
C VAL A 190 -8.24 -9.07 3.41
N VAL A 191 -7.42 -8.98 4.44
CA VAL A 191 -7.81 -8.47 5.76
C VAL A 191 -7.24 -7.08 5.96
N PHE A 192 -8.11 -6.13 6.28
CA PHE A 192 -7.73 -4.78 6.69
C PHE A 192 -6.95 -4.80 8.01
N PHE A 193 -5.88 -4.02 8.11
CA PHE A 193 -5.11 -3.88 9.34
C PHE A 193 -4.85 -2.43 9.76
N ALA A 194 -4.83 -1.48 8.82
CA ALA A 194 -4.65 -0.07 9.15
C ALA A 194 -5.22 0.86 8.05
N ALA A 195 -5.72 2.02 8.47
CA ALA A 195 -5.86 3.18 7.60
C ALA A 195 -4.54 3.96 7.59
N CYS A 196 -4.13 4.45 6.43
CA CYS A 196 -2.90 5.22 6.26
C CYS A 196 -3.23 6.61 5.72
N ALA A 197 -2.66 7.65 6.34
CA ALA A 197 -2.66 9.01 5.84
C ALA A 197 -1.20 9.42 5.55
N ALA A 198 -0.89 9.72 4.29
CA ALA A 198 0.45 10.10 3.84
C ALA A 198 0.43 11.56 3.34
N PHE A 199 1.39 12.36 3.79
CA PHE A 199 1.50 13.79 3.49
C PHE A 199 2.89 14.10 2.91
N ASP A 200 2.93 14.71 1.74
CA ASP A 200 4.17 15.13 1.04
C ASP A 200 4.75 16.44 1.60
#